data_0bc17a9c1831f57dcbc34f421e33b183
#
_entry.id   0bc17a9c1831f57dcbc34f421e33b183
#
_cell.length_a   1.000
_cell.length_b   1.000
_cell.length_c   1.000
_cell.angle_alpha   90.00
_cell.angle_beta   90.00
_cell.angle_gamma   90.00
#
_symmetry.space_group_name_H-M   'P 1'
#
loop_
_entity.id
_entity.type
_entity.pdbx_description
1 polymer ?
#
loop_
_entity_poly.entity_id
_entity_poly.type
_entity_poly.pdbx_seq_one_letter_code
_entity_poly.pdbx_strand_id
1 'polypeptide(L)'
;GYSEAAEQVLAQPGGVAWNVYDDTIHRFALDFPDYRDAVTAGAIRIAPDAAALAALIGCPPDAIAATLLDTEHSCDLSLQDAHGRRFDPSQRLRPPYRAARVTGALFHTQGGLAIDGQCRVLARSPDGALRPLPNLFAAGGAARGVSGNHPSGYLSGNGLLSAIAGGAVAGREAANGR
;
A
#
# COMPACT_ATOMS: atom_id res chain seq x y z
N GLY A 1 5.91 -3.07 -4.41
CA GLY A 1 4.46 -3.10 -4.05
C GLY A 1 3.94 -1.72 -3.68
N TYR A 2 2.66 -1.60 -3.36
CA TYR A 2 2.04 -0.31 -3.01
C TYR A 2 2.55 0.25 -1.67
N SER A 3 2.99 -0.59 -0.77
CA SER A 3 3.54 -0.16 0.52
C SER A 3 4.91 0.48 0.36
N GLU A 4 5.76 -0.08 -0.49
CA GLU A 4 7.06 0.49 -0.83
C GLU A 4 6.92 1.80 -1.63
N ALA A 5 5.91 1.87 -2.50
CA ALA A 5 5.62 3.08 -3.27
C ALA A 5 5.27 4.27 -2.36
N ALA A 6 4.64 4.04 -1.20
CA ALA A 6 4.32 5.09 -0.25
C ALA A 6 5.57 5.85 0.25
N GLU A 7 6.68 5.15 0.52
CA GLU A 7 7.95 5.79 0.91
C GLU A 7 8.50 6.65 -0.23
N GLN A 8 8.43 6.16 -1.47
CA GLN A 8 8.89 6.90 -2.65
C GLN A 8 8.04 8.15 -2.89
N VAL A 9 6.73 8.07 -2.67
CA VAL A 9 5.82 9.23 -2.75
C VAL A 9 6.17 10.27 -1.69
N LEU A 10 6.35 9.84 -0.44
CA LEU A 10 6.69 10.73 0.67
C LEU A 10 8.06 11.41 0.50
N ALA A 11 8.99 10.78 -0.22
CA ALA A 11 10.29 11.36 -0.55
C ALA A 11 10.24 12.43 -1.65
N GLN A 12 9.11 12.57 -2.38
CA GLN A 12 8.95 13.62 -3.40
C GLN A 12 8.73 15.00 -2.76
N PRO A 13 9.01 16.10 -3.48
CA PRO A 13 8.72 17.44 -3.02
C PRO A 13 7.28 17.58 -2.52
N GLY A 14 7.12 18.03 -1.27
CA GLY A 14 5.81 18.14 -0.61
C GLY A 14 5.14 16.82 -0.25
N GLY A 15 5.84 15.67 -0.36
CA GLY A 15 5.31 14.35 -0.03
C GLY A 15 4.16 13.89 -0.92
N VAL A 16 4.12 14.35 -2.17
CA VAL A 16 3.04 14.06 -3.13
C VAL A 16 3.57 13.58 -4.47
N ALA A 17 2.77 12.78 -5.14
CA ALA A 17 3.00 12.33 -6.51
C ALA A 17 1.67 12.29 -7.29
N TRP A 18 1.75 11.99 -8.57
CA TRP A 18 0.59 11.77 -9.42
C TRP A 18 0.54 10.33 -9.89
N ASN A 19 -0.60 9.69 -9.67
CA ASN A 19 -0.90 8.39 -10.25
C ASN A 19 -1.64 8.62 -11.57
N VAL A 20 -1.00 8.23 -12.69
CA VAL A 20 -1.53 8.42 -14.05
C VAL A 20 -1.92 7.06 -14.62
N TYR A 21 -3.11 6.98 -15.19
CA TYR A 21 -3.68 5.78 -15.80
C TYR A 21 -4.70 6.17 -16.89
N ASP A 22 -5.26 5.21 -17.57
CA ASP A 22 -6.22 5.43 -18.65
C ASP A 22 -7.64 4.96 -18.32
N ASP A 23 -8.52 5.04 -19.31
CA ASP A 23 -9.92 4.63 -19.18
C ASP A 23 -10.09 3.11 -18.92
N THR A 24 -9.13 2.27 -19.22
CA THR A 24 -9.19 0.83 -18.94
C THR A 24 -9.19 0.62 -17.42
N ILE A 25 -8.22 1.22 -16.74
CA ILE A 25 -8.13 1.17 -15.28
C ILE A 25 -9.29 1.94 -14.63
N HIS A 26 -9.67 3.10 -15.20
CA HIS A 26 -10.81 3.87 -14.68
C HIS A 26 -12.10 3.03 -14.63
N ARG A 27 -12.43 2.36 -15.73
CA ARG A 27 -13.65 1.53 -15.80
C ARG A 27 -13.61 0.37 -14.80
N PHE A 28 -12.48 -0.30 -14.68
CA PHE A 28 -12.30 -1.33 -13.66
C PHE A 28 -12.45 -0.77 -12.23
N ALA A 29 -11.85 0.39 -11.97
CA ALA A 29 -11.88 1.00 -10.65
C ALA A 29 -13.29 1.48 -10.22
N LEU A 30 -14.18 1.78 -11.18
CA LEU A 30 -15.57 2.15 -10.89
C LEU A 30 -16.38 1.03 -10.22
N ASP A 31 -15.91 -0.22 -10.22
CA ASP A 31 -16.55 -1.31 -9.47
C ASP A 31 -16.38 -1.13 -7.95
N PHE A 32 -15.42 -0.30 -7.51
CA PHE A 32 -15.12 -0.06 -6.10
C PHE A 32 -15.79 1.22 -5.59
N PRO A 33 -16.51 1.17 -4.45
CA PRO A 33 -17.20 2.33 -3.88
C PRO A 33 -16.28 3.52 -3.62
N ASP A 34 -15.14 3.28 -2.96
CA ASP A 34 -14.18 4.33 -2.59
C ASP A 34 -13.65 5.11 -3.82
N TYR A 35 -13.48 4.42 -4.95
CA TYR A 35 -13.07 5.07 -6.18
C TYR A 35 -14.19 5.93 -6.77
N ARG A 36 -15.44 5.48 -6.72
CA ARG A 36 -16.60 6.30 -7.15
C ARG A 36 -16.74 7.56 -6.31
N ASP A 37 -16.50 7.45 -5.01
CA ASP A 37 -16.50 8.59 -4.10
C ASP A 37 -15.37 9.57 -4.44
N ALA A 38 -14.17 9.08 -4.76
CA ALA A 38 -13.05 9.90 -5.22
C ALA A 38 -13.36 10.62 -6.55
N VAL A 39 -14.03 9.96 -7.49
CA VAL A 39 -14.50 10.57 -8.74
C VAL A 39 -15.51 11.67 -8.46
N THR A 40 -16.50 11.41 -7.61
CA THR A 40 -17.55 12.36 -7.22
C THR A 40 -16.95 13.58 -6.49
N ALA A 41 -15.95 13.36 -5.67
CA ALA A 41 -15.22 14.43 -4.98
C ALA A 41 -14.28 15.24 -5.89
N GLY A 42 -14.15 14.88 -7.18
CA GLY A 42 -13.28 15.57 -8.14
C GLY A 42 -11.78 15.28 -7.94
N ALA A 43 -11.43 14.24 -7.17
CA ALA A 43 -10.05 13.84 -6.94
C ALA A 43 -9.41 13.20 -8.18
N ILE A 44 -10.22 12.63 -9.07
CA ILE A 44 -9.78 12.04 -10.34
C ILE A 44 -9.96 13.05 -11.46
N ARG A 45 -8.87 13.53 -11.99
CA ARG A 45 -8.85 14.52 -13.06
C ARG A 45 -8.66 13.87 -14.44
N ILE A 46 -9.10 14.54 -15.49
CA ILE A 46 -9.05 14.06 -16.87
C ILE A 46 -8.15 14.98 -17.69
N ALA A 47 -7.27 14.39 -18.47
CA ALA A 47 -6.44 15.06 -19.47
C ALA A 47 -6.65 14.38 -20.83
N PRO A 48 -7.12 15.10 -21.85
CA PRO A 48 -7.41 14.53 -23.17
C PRO A 48 -6.15 14.06 -23.92
N ASP A 49 -5.00 14.64 -23.59
CA ASP A 49 -3.72 14.34 -24.23
C ASP A 49 -2.53 14.58 -23.27
N ALA A 50 -1.32 14.32 -23.75
CA ALA A 50 -0.10 14.48 -22.98
C ALA A 50 0.20 15.94 -22.58
N ALA A 51 -0.14 16.90 -23.43
CA ALA A 51 0.08 18.31 -23.14
C ALA A 51 -0.84 18.80 -22.01
N ALA A 52 -2.12 18.44 -22.07
CA ALA A 52 -3.08 18.71 -21.01
C ALA A 52 -2.70 17.99 -19.70
N LEU A 53 -2.18 16.76 -19.78
CA LEU A 53 -1.66 16.05 -18.61
C LEU A 53 -0.48 16.78 -17.98
N ALA A 54 0.48 17.23 -18.78
CA ALA A 54 1.63 17.99 -18.30
C ALA A 54 1.22 19.28 -17.59
N ALA A 55 0.29 20.03 -18.16
CA ALA A 55 -0.26 21.25 -17.56
C ALA A 55 -1.01 20.94 -16.24
N LEU A 56 -1.79 19.85 -16.20
CA LEU A 56 -2.58 19.44 -15.04
C LEU A 56 -1.68 19.10 -13.83
N ILE A 57 -0.58 18.39 -14.07
CA ILE A 57 0.32 17.92 -13.01
C ILE A 57 1.47 18.91 -12.72
N GLY A 58 1.61 19.97 -13.54
CA GLY A 58 2.66 20.96 -13.36
C GLY A 58 4.06 20.47 -13.74
N CYS A 59 4.14 19.62 -14.78
CA CYS A 59 5.40 19.03 -15.25
C CYS A 59 5.75 19.57 -16.64
N PRO A 60 7.05 19.68 -17.02
CA PRO A 60 7.43 20.04 -18.38
C PRO A 60 6.81 19.09 -19.42
N PRO A 61 6.21 19.62 -20.50
CA PRO A 61 5.54 18.79 -21.51
C PRO A 61 6.45 17.72 -22.13
N ASP A 62 7.71 18.06 -22.39
CA ASP A 62 8.68 17.14 -22.98
C ASP A 62 9.00 15.95 -22.04
N ALA A 63 9.04 16.20 -20.72
CA ALA A 63 9.27 15.15 -19.73
C ALA A 63 8.11 14.16 -19.68
N ILE A 64 6.87 14.64 -19.75
CA ILE A 64 5.68 13.77 -19.81
C ILE A 64 5.66 12.99 -21.14
N ALA A 65 5.92 13.66 -22.26
CA ALA A 65 5.96 13.00 -23.57
C ALA A 65 7.02 11.88 -23.58
N ALA A 66 8.23 12.14 -23.09
CA ALA A 66 9.28 11.15 -22.99
C ALA A 66 8.87 9.96 -22.10
N THR A 67 8.30 10.21 -20.91
CA THR A 67 7.84 9.15 -20.00
C THR A 67 6.74 8.28 -20.62
N LEU A 68 5.78 8.87 -21.32
CA LEU A 68 4.73 8.14 -22.00
C LEU A 68 5.28 7.28 -23.15
N LEU A 69 6.23 7.83 -23.95
CA LEU A 69 6.92 7.08 -25.00
C LEU A 69 7.74 5.91 -24.46
N ASP A 70 8.48 6.12 -23.37
CA ASP A 70 9.26 5.06 -22.72
C ASP A 70 8.35 3.95 -22.18
N THR A 71 7.20 4.32 -21.60
CA THR A 71 6.21 3.36 -21.13
C THR A 71 5.59 2.57 -22.29
N GLU A 72 5.24 3.25 -23.38
CA GLU A 72 4.72 2.64 -24.60
C GLU A 72 5.74 1.65 -25.21
N HIS A 73 6.99 2.07 -25.34
CA HIS A 73 8.08 1.23 -25.84
C HIS A 73 8.32 -0.01 -24.95
N SER A 74 8.29 0.19 -23.63
CA SER A 74 8.42 -0.93 -22.67
C SER A 74 7.27 -1.92 -22.79
N CYS A 75 6.03 -1.45 -23.01
CA CYS A 75 4.88 -2.30 -23.29
C CYS A 75 5.04 -3.10 -24.57
N ASP A 76 5.44 -2.45 -25.67
CA ASP A 76 5.52 -3.07 -26.99
C ASP A 76 6.57 -4.20 -27.05
N LEU A 77 7.68 -4.00 -26.39
CA LEU A 77 8.80 -4.93 -26.37
C LEU A 77 8.80 -5.85 -25.14
N SER A 78 7.80 -5.73 -24.25
CA SER A 78 7.74 -6.46 -22.99
C SER A 78 9.01 -6.29 -22.15
N LEU A 79 9.62 -5.11 -22.21
CA LEU A 79 10.85 -4.76 -21.50
C LEU A 79 10.55 -4.31 -20.08
N GLN A 80 11.58 -4.36 -19.27
CA GLN A 80 11.57 -3.75 -17.93
C GLN A 80 11.91 -2.28 -18.06
N ASP A 81 11.11 -1.41 -17.43
CA ASP A 81 11.38 0.03 -17.39
C ASP A 81 12.56 0.37 -16.44
N ALA A 82 12.96 1.64 -16.39
CA ALA A 82 14.03 2.13 -15.53
C ALA A 82 13.78 1.91 -14.02
N HIS A 83 12.53 1.61 -13.63
CA HIS A 83 12.13 1.35 -12.24
C HIS A 83 11.92 -0.14 -11.93
N GLY A 84 12.29 -1.01 -12.86
CA GLY A 84 12.18 -2.45 -12.69
C GLY A 84 10.78 -3.02 -12.94
N ARG A 85 9.82 -2.23 -13.46
CA ARG A 85 8.47 -2.70 -13.79
C ARG A 85 8.45 -3.33 -15.17
N ARG A 86 7.68 -4.41 -15.31
CA ARG A 86 7.35 -5.01 -16.60
C ARG A 86 5.91 -4.73 -16.92
N PHE A 87 5.68 -4.30 -18.15
CA PHE A 87 4.34 -4.04 -18.66
C PHE A 87 3.99 -5.11 -19.69
N ASP A 88 2.74 -5.51 -19.68
CA ASP A 88 2.14 -6.28 -20.76
C ASP A 88 1.70 -5.33 -21.88
N PRO A 89 1.72 -5.73 -23.18
CA PRO A 89 1.23 -4.89 -24.27
C PRO A 89 -0.22 -4.41 -24.09
N SER A 90 -1.05 -5.15 -23.36
CA SER A 90 -2.41 -4.75 -23.02
C SER A 90 -2.49 -3.58 -22.04
N GLN A 91 -1.40 -3.27 -21.35
CA GLN A 91 -1.30 -2.19 -20.35
C GLN A 91 -0.79 -0.87 -20.92
N ARG A 92 -0.71 -0.75 -22.24
CA ARG A 92 -0.35 0.50 -22.90
C ARG A 92 -1.34 1.60 -22.55
N LEU A 93 -0.82 2.72 -22.03
CA LEU A 93 -1.61 3.88 -21.68
C LEU A 93 -2.15 4.58 -22.94
N ARG A 94 -3.42 4.89 -22.94
CA ARG A 94 -4.09 5.59 -24.06
C ARG A 94 -4.88 6.80 -23.54
N PRO A 95 -4.85 7.92 -24.28
CA PRO A 95 -5.71 9.05 -23.94
C PRO A 95 -7.21 8.69 -24.11
N PRO A 96 -8.12 9.32 -23.35
CA PRO A 96 -7.82 10.33 -22.33
C PRO A 96 -7.14 9.71 -21.09
N TYR A 97 -6.22 10.47 -20.51
CA TYR A 97 -5.54 10.08 -19.28
C TYR A 97 -6.35 10.51 -18.06
N ARG A 98 -6.23 9.71 -16.99
CA ARG A 98 -6.72 10.02 -15.66
C ARG A 98 -5.53 10.31 -14.75
N ALA A 99 -5.68 11.29 -13.87
CA ALA A 99 -4.63 11.64 -12.92
C ALA A 99 -5.22 11.86 -11.52
N ALA A 100 -4.67 11.17 -10.54
CA ALA A 100 -4.97 11.34 -9.13
C ALA A 100 -3.73 11.84 -8.40
N ARG A 101 -3.86 12.93 -7.63
CA ARG A 101 -2.80 13.38 -6.74
C ARG A 101 -2.82 12.53 -5.49
N VAL A 102 -1.70 11.89 -5.18
CA VAL A 102 -1.58 10.93 -4.08
C VAL A 102 -0.50 11.34 -3.08
N THR A 103 -0.66 10.89 -1.86
CA THR A 103 0.35 10.99 -0.80
C THR A 103 0.42 9.67 -0.04
N GLY A 104 1.52 9.46 0.70
CA GLY A 104 1.60 8.33 1.62
C GLY A 104 0.62 8.51 2.78
N ALA A 105 -0.09 7.45 3.14
CA ALA A 105 -1.03 7.45 4.25
C ALA A 105 -0.86 6.18 5.08
N LEU A 106 -1.11 6.30 6.40
CA LEU A 106 -1.19 5.15 7.28
C LEU A 106 -2.56 4.49 7.13
N PHE A 107 -2.54 3.23 6.73
CA PHE A 107 -3.74 2.41 6.64
C PHE A 107 -3.96 1.59 7.91
N HIS A 108 -2.88 1.06 8.47
CA HIS A 108 -2.85 0.36 9.76
C HIS A 108 -1.44 0.39 10.35
N THR A 109 -1.30 0.06 11.61
CA THR A 109 -0.01 -0.02 12.29
C THR A 109 0.35 -1.48 12.58
N GLN A 110 1.66 -1.76 12.65
CA GLN A 110 2.22 -3.03 13.08
C GLN A 110 2.68 -2.99 14.54
N GLY A 111 2.49 -1.85 15.22
CA GLY A 111 2.72 -1.71 16.66
C GLY A 111 1.68 -2.47 17.47
N GLY A 112 2.07 -2.88 18.70
CA GLY A 112 1.18 -3.61 19.60
C GLY A 112 1.93 -4.26 20.75
N LEU A 113 1.20 -5.00 21.56
CA LEU A 113 1.75 -5.73 22.71
C LEU A 113 2.71 -6.84 22.22
N ALA A 114 3.88 -6.92 22.85
CA ALA A 114 4.77 -8.04 22.62
C ALA A 114 4.14 -9.31 23.17
N ILE A 115 4.15 -10.38 22.39
CA ILE A 115 3.58 -11.69 22.77
C ILE A 115 4.60 -12.81 22.53
N ASP A 116 4.42 -13.93 23.20
CA ASP A 116 5.13 -15.19 22.91
C ASP A 116 4.34 -16.08 21.94
N GLY A 117 4.86 -17.28 21.68
CA GLY A 117 4.22 -18.25 20.78
C GLY A 117 2.87 -18.81 21.26
N GLN A 118 2.50 -18.58 22.51
CA GLN A 118 1.21 -18.89 23.10
C GLN A 118 0.28 -17.68 23.17
N CYS A 119 0.66 -16.56 22.53
CA CYS A 119 -0.06 -15.29 22.55
C CYS A 119 -0.18 -14.67 23.96
N ARG A 120 0.66 -15.04 24.91
CA ARG A 120 0.74 -14.39 26.23
C ARG A 120 1.47 -13.07 26.11
N VAL A 121 0.93 -12.02 26.71
CA VAL A 121 1.55 -10.70 26.72
C VAL A 121 2.83 -10.72 27.53
N LEU A 122 3.90 -10.15 26.96
CA LEU A 122 5.21 -10.06 27.60
C LEU A 122 5.39 -8.69 28.25
N ALA A 123 5.78 -8.68 29.52
CA ALA A 123 6.21 -7.48 30.22
C ALA A 123 7.72 -7.51 30.44
N ARG A 124 8.33 -6.33 30.50
CA ARG A 124 9.74 -6.18 30.83
C ARG A 124 9.93 -6.20 32.36
N SER A 125 10.68 -7.16 32.84
CA SER A 125 11.08 -7.26 34.24
C SER A 125 12.18 -6.24 34.57
N PRO A 126 12.42 -5.94 35.87
CA PRO A 126 13.48 -5.00 36.29
C PRO A 126 14.88 -5.37 35.81
N ASP A 127 15.15 -6.65 35.59
CA ASP A 127 16.40 -7.19 35.02
C ASP A 127 16.49 -7.04 33.50
N GLY A 128 15.45 -6.43 32.86
CA GLY A 128 15.37 -6.20 31.41
C GLY A 128 14.83 -7.41 30.62
N ALA A 129 14.62 -8.56 31.23
CA ALA A 129 14.08 -9.74 30.57
C ALA A 129 12.58 -9.57 30.23
N LEU A 130 12.16 -10.14 29.11
CA LEU A 130 10.73 -10.23 28.78
C LEU A 130 10.15 -11.51 29.41
N ARG A 131 9.08 -11.34 30.18
CA ARG A 131 8.37 -12.45 30.85
C ARG A 131 6.88 -12.40 30.59
N PRO A 132 6.23 -13.57 30.39
CA PRO A 132 4.79 -13.61 30.21
C PRO A 132 4.05 -13.09 31.44
N LEU A 133 3.06 -12.23 31.21
CA LEU A 133 2.09 -11.88 32.24
C LEU A 133 1.08 -13.03 32.40
N PRO A 134 0.79 -13.44 33.63
CA PRO A 134 -0.21 -14.47 33.87
C PRO A 134 -1.60 -13.98 33.44
N ASN A 135 -2.36 -14.85 32.80
CA ASN A 135 -3.76 -14.66 32.41
C ASN A 135 -4.01 -13.45 31.46
N LEU A 136 -2.97 -12.96 30.78
CA LEU A 136 -3.13 -11.88 29.79
C LEU A 136 -2.63 -12.33 28.41
N PHE A 137 -3.54 -12.31 27.46
CA PHE A 137 -3.32 -12.73 26.07
C PHE A 137 -3.66 -11.59 25.11
N ALA A 138 -2.99 -11.54 23.97
CA ALA A 138 -3.30 -10.60 22.90
C ALA A 138 -3.12 -11.25 21.53
N ALA A 139 -3.96 -10.83 20.59
CA ALA A 139 -3.92 -11.27 19.19
C ALA A 139 -4.42 -10.19 18.25
N GLY A 140 -4.26 -10.38 16.95
CA GLY A 140 -4.71 -9.42 15.93
C GLY A 140 -4.11 -8.04 16.13
N GLY A 141 -4.94 -6.99 15.99
CA GLY A 141 -4.51 -5.61 16.09
C GLY A 141 -4.03 -5.16 17.48
N ALA A 142 -4.28 -5.93 18.54
CA ALA A 142 -3.75 -5.66 19.89
C ALA A 142 -2.31 -6.16 20.04
N ALA A 143 -1.91 -7.19 19.30
CA ALA A 143 -0.56 -7.74 19.32
C ALA A 143 0.34 -7.06 18.29
N ARG A 144 1.65 -7.03 18.54
CA ARG A 144 2.63 -6.59 17.54
C ARG A 144 2.53 -7.44 16.29
N GLY A 145 2.43 -6.79 15.15
CA GLY A 145 2.29 -7.45 13.85
C GLY A 145 3.55 -8.20 13.41
N VAL A 146 3.39 -9.02 12.38
CA VAL A 146 4.43 -9.93 11.86
C VAL A 146 5.12 -9.39 10.60
N SER A 147 4.71 -8.23 10.08
CA SER A 147 5.19 -7.68 8.81
C SER A 147 6.52 -6.92 8.87
N GLY A 148 7.22 -6.93 9.97
CA GLY A 148 8.51 -6.22 10.10
C GLY A 148 8.35 -4.72 10.41
N ASN A 149 9.48 -3.99 10.31
CA ASN A 149 9.60 -2.60 10.77
C ASN A 149 9.48 -1.55 9.64
N HIS A 150 9.37 -1.99 8.39
CA HIS A 150 9.36 -1.14 7.21
C HIS A 150 8.18 -1.48 6.31
N PRO A 151 7.70 -0.55 5.48
CA PRO A 151 6.65 -0.81 4.49
C PRO A 151 6.96 -1.99 3.57
N SER A 152 8.23 -2.19 3.20
CA SER A 152 8.69 -3.34 2.40
C SER A 152 8.51 -4.70 3.07
N GLY A 153 8.29 -4.73 4.38
CA GLY A 153 7.98 -5.97 5.13
C GLY A 153 6.49 -6.30 5.16
N TYR A 154 5.63 -5.45 4.62
CA TYR A 154 4.19 -5.67 4.68
C TYR A 154 3.76 -6.92 3.91
N LEU A 155 2.99 -7.77 4.59
CA LEU A 155 2.37 -8.96 4.01
C LEU A 155 0.86 -8.76 3.90
N SER A 156 0.33 -8.80 2.69
CA SER A 156 -1.11 -8.68 2.45
C SER A 156 -1.88 -9.78 3.18
N GLY A 157 -2.97 -9.42 3.86
CA GLY A 157 -3.80 -10.35 4.64
C GLY A 157 -3.27 -10.67 6.04
N ASN A 158 -2.09 -10.17 6.44
CA ASN A 158 -1.49 -10.48 7.74
C ASN A 158 -2.38 -10.08 8.93
N GLY A 159 -3.12 -8.97 8.82
CA GLY A 159 -4.01 -8.49 9.88
C GLY A 159 -5.11 -9.49 10.19
N LEU A 160 -5.80 -9.99 9.16
CA LEU A 160 -6.83 -11.02 9.30
C LEU A 160 -6.24 -12.35 9.76
N LEU A 161 -5.11 -12.76 9.18
CA LEU A 161 -4.44 -14.00 9.58
C LEU A 161 -4.03 -13.97 11.05
N SER A 162 -3.38 -12.90 11.51
CA SER A 162 -2.96 -12.77 12.91
C SER A 162 -4.14 -12.66 13.87
N ALA A 163 -5.26 -12.04 13.46
CA ALA A 163 -6.48 -11.99 14.26
C ALA A 163 -7.10 -13.38 14.44
N ILE A 164 -7.25 -14.13 13.36
CA ILE A 164 -7.90 -15.46 13.37
C ILE A 164 -6.99 -16.49 14.03
N ALA A 165 -5.75 -16.66 13.54
CA ALA A 165 -4.83 -17.66 14.05
C ALA A 165 -4.38 -17.33 15.48
N GLY A 166 -3.99 -16.09 15.76
CA GLY A 166 -3.60 -15.64 17.08
C GLY A 166 -4.76 -15.71 18.08
N GLY A 167 -5.98 -15.33 17.66
CA GLY A 167 -7.18 -15.47 18.49
C GLY A 167 -7.50 -16.92 18.87
N ALA A 168 -7.35 -17.85 17.92
CA ALA A 168 -7.52 -19.29 18.19
C ALA A 168 -6.49 -19.82 19.17
N VAL A 169 -5.21 -19.41 19.04
CA VAL A 169 -4.14 -19.79 19.98
C VAL A 169 -4.41 -19.19 21.35
N ALA A 170 -4.63 -17.89 21.45
CA ALA A 170 -4.90 -17.20 22.71
C ALA A 170 -6.11 -17.79 23.45
N GLY A 171 -7.21 -18.07 22.73
CA GLY A 171 -8.42 -18.66 23.31
C GLY A 171 -8.17 -20.07 23.88
N ARG A 172 -7.44 -20.91 23.14
CA ARG A 172 -7.07 -22.25 23.60
C ARG A 172 -6.18 -22.21 24.85
N GLU A 173 -5.15 -21.37 24.82
CA GLU A 173 -4.21 -21.25 25.94
C GLU A 173 -4.88 -20.67 27.19
N ALA A 174 -5.76 -19.68 27.02
CA ALA A 174 -6.55 -19.12 28.11
C ALA A 174 -7.50 -20.17 28.76
N ALA A 175 -8.07 -21.07 27.95
CA ALA A 175 -8.93 -22.16 28.47
C ALA A 175 -8.14 -23.25 29.21
N ASN A 176 -6.90 -23.53 28.77
CA ASN A 176 -6.03 -24.56 29.36
C ASN A 176 -5.30 -24.08 30.62
N GLY A 177 -5.17 -22.79 30.85
CA GLY A 177 -4.46 -22.18 31.98
C GLY A 177 -5.27 -22.03 33.26
N ARG A 178 -6.43 -22.71 33.39
CA ARG A 178 -7.30 -22.72 34.59
C ARG A 178 -6.91 -23.79 35.57
#